data_c0b85fe15937ef1a1e78c69bc116cd38
#
_entry.id   c0b85fe15937ef1a1e78c69bc116cd38
#
_cell.length_a   1.000
_cell.length_b   1.000
_cell.length_c   1.000
_cell.angle_alpha   90.00
_cell.angle_beta   90.00
_cell.angle_gamma   90.00
#
_symmetry.space_group_name_H-M   'P 1'
#
loop_
_entity.id
_entity.type
_entity.pdbx_description
1 polymer ?
#
loop_
_entity_poly.entity_id
_entity_poly.type
_entity_poly.pdbx_seq_one_letter_code
_entity_poly.pdbx_strand_id
1 'polypeptide(L)'
;MGAITSFLGDLKVLWVAATTKPPPPDQIASFSLLVEGNAARIPNAIALICEEEVVTWKELNERANRIANTLKSVGISKGDCVSLFMQNRIEFVVQAIATGKLGAIAGLINTNLTRQQLVHCISLTESKK
;
A
#
# COMPACT_ATOMS: atom_id res chain seq x y z
N MET A 1 -28.01 -17.33 11.35
CA MET A 1 -27.90 -15.84 11.31
C MET A 1 -26.70 -15.32 10.53
N GLY A 2 -25.63 -16.07 10.35
CA GLY A 2 -24.41 -15.63 9.65
C GLY A 2 -24.54 -15.47 8.11
N ALA A 3 -25.38 -16.26 7.44
CA ALA A 3 -25.47 -16.25 5.97
C ALA A 3 -26.18 -14.99 5.40
N ILE A 4 -27.15 -14.44 6.12
CA ILE A 4 -27.91 -13.24 5.64
C ILE A 4 -27.07 -11.97 5.79
N THR A 5 -26.26 -11.88 6.83
CA THR A 5 -25.35 -10.74 7.04
C THR A 5 -24.19 -10.72 6.02
N SER A 6 -23.69 -11.88 5.61
CA SER A 6 -22.71 -12.02 4.53
C SER A 6 -23.32 -11.56 3.19
N PHE A 7 -24.53 -12.06 2.84
CA PHE A 7 -25.19 -11.70 1.58
C PHE A 7 -25.48 -10.20 1.44
N LEU A 8 -25.90 -9.53 2.54
CA LEU A 8 -26.12 -8.08 2.53
C LEU A 8 -24.80 -7.29 2.44
N GLY A 9 -23.70 -7.83 3.00
CA GLY A 9 -22.35 -7.29 2.85
C GLY A 9 -21.88 -7.36 1.41
N ASP A 10 -22.04 -8.52 0.79
CA ASP A 10 -21.65 -8.77 -0.61
C ASP A 10 -22.48 -7.91 -1.58
N LEU A 11 -23.77 -7.70 -1.31
CA LEU A 11 -24.64 -6.82 -2.10
C LEU A 11 -24.21 -5.35 -2.03
N LYS A 12 -23.75 -4.88 -0.87
CA LYS A 12 -23.18 -3.53 -0.70
C LYS A 12 -21.89 -3.37 -1.50
N VAL A 13 -21.02 -4.34 -1.47
CA VAL A 13 -19.75 -4.33 -2.22
C VAL A 13 -20.03 -4.30 -3.72
N LEU A 14 -20.96 -5.15 -4.20
CA LEU A 14 -21.38 -5.15 -5.60
C LEU A 14 -22.03 -3.83 -6.02
N TRP A 15 -22.88 -3.26 -5.18
CA TRP A 15 -23.51 -1.97 -5.46
C TRP A 15 -22.48 -0.83 -5.53
N VAL A 16 -21.55 -0.76 -4.58
CA VAL A 16 -20.46 0.22 -4.59
C VAL A 16 -19.60 0.05 -5.85
N ALA A 17 -19.20 -1.20 -6.19
CA ALA A 17 -18.41 -1.47 -7.39
C ALA A 17 -19.15 -1.06 -8.69
N ALA A 18 -20.47 -1.30 -8.76
CA ALA A 18 -21.28 -0.97 -9.92
C ALA A 18 -21.56 0.54 -10.06
N THR A 19 -21.56 1.29 -8.94
CA THR A 19 -21.87 2.72 -8.92
C THR A 19 -20.63 3.61 -8.89
N THR A 20 -19.47 3.06 -8.53
CA THR A 20 -18.20 3.81 -8.51
C THR A 20 -17.67 3.96 -9.93
N LYS A 21 -17.71 5.16 -10.47
CA LYS A 21 -17.06 5.45 -11.75
C LYS A 21 -15.55 5.45 -11.56
N PRO A 22 -14.79 4.78 -12.44
CA PRO A 22 -13.35 4.91 -12.43
C PRO A 22 -12.97 6.39 -12.65
N PRO A 23 -11.86 6.85 -12.04
CA PRO A 23 -11.40 8.20 -12.28
C PRO A 23 -11.11 8.40 -13.79
N PRO A 24 -11.29 9.63 -14.32
CA PRO A 24 -10.92 9.94 -15.69
C PRO A 24 -9.47 9.54 -15.98
N PRO A 25 -9.14 9.11 -17.21
CA PRO A 25 -7.80 8.61 -17.53
C PRO A 25 -6.69 9.68 -17.41
N ASP A 26 -7.04 10.94 -17.40
CA ASP A 26 -6.16 12.10 -17.19
C ASP A 26 -6.00 12.48 -15.72
N GLN A 27 -6.77 11.88 -14.82
CA GLN A 27 -6.66 12.13 -13.38
C GLN A 27 -5.47 11.39 -12.81
N ILE A 28 -4.52 12.14 -12.25
CA ILE A 28 -3.41 11.56 -11.49
C ILE A 28 -3.98 10.94 -10.22
N ALA A 29 -4.06 9.61 -10.21
CA ALA A 29 -4.48 8.84 -9.05
C ALA A 29 -3.34 7.91 -8.62
N SER A 30 -2.95 7.97 -7.35
CA SER A 30 -2.02 7.03 -6.75
C SER A 30 -2.56 6.55 -5.42
N PHE A 31 -2.12 5.35 -5.02
CA PHE A 31 -2.49 4.80 -3.72
C PHE A 31 -2.05 5.73 -2.56
N SER A 32 -0.90 6.39 -2.70
CA SER A 32 -0.39 7.35 -1.73
C SER A 32 -1.30 8.58 -1.59
N LEU A 33 -1.80 9.13 -2.70
CA LEU A 33 -2.74 10.26 -2.68
C LEU A 33 -4.08 9.89 -2.05
N LEU A 34 -4.56 8.65 -2.28
CA LEU A 34 -5.77 8.13 -1.63
C LEU A 34 -5.60 8.08 -0.12
N VAL A 35 -4.46 7.59 0.36
CA VAL A 35 -4.14 7.53 1.80
C VAL A 35 -4.09 8.93 2.41
N GLU A 36 -3.43 9.89 1.76
CA GLU A 36 -3.38 11.29 2.20
C GLU A 36 -4.77 11.94 2.25
N GLY A 37 -5.56 11.73 1.21
CA GLY A 37 -6.93 12.24 1.14
C GLY A 37 -7.83 11.67 2.24
N ASN A 38 -7.72 10.38 2.54
CA ASN A 38 -8.48 9.76 3.63
C ASN A 38 -7.98 10.19 5.00
N ALA A 39 -6.65 10.33 5.19
CA ALA A 39 -6.08 10.83 6.44
C ALA A 39 -6.52 12.28 6.74
N ALA A 40 -6.74 13.10 5.71
CA ALA A 40 -7.27 14.46 5.89
C ALA A 40 -8.78 14.46 6.16
N ARG A 41 -9.56 13.62 5.47
CA ARG A 41 -11.02 13.63 5.49
C ARG A 41 -11.61 12.83 6.65
N ILE A 42 -11.05 11.67 6.95
CA ILE A 42 -11.55 10.71 7.95
C ILE A 42 -10.43 10.13 8.81
N PRO A 43 -9.62 10.99 9.50
CA PRO A 43 -8.37 10.60 10.14
C PRO A 43 -8.51 9.45 11.14
N ASN A 44 -9.60 9.41 11.88
CA ASN A 44 -9.83 8.45 12.98
C ASN A 44 -10.55 7.17 12.53
N ALA A 45 -10.95 7.08 11.24
CA ALA A 45 -11.52 5.85 10.72
C ALA A 45 -10.43 4.78 10.55
N ILE A 46 -10.82 3.52 10.72
CA ILE A 46 -9.93 2.37 10.57
C ILE A 46 -9.52 2.26 9.09
N ALA A 47 -8.21 2.18 8.87
CA ALA A 47 -7.61 1.99 7.55
C ALA A 47 -7.19 0.52 7.34
N LEU A 48 -6.56 -0.10 8.33
CA LEU A 48 -6.05 -1.46 8.27
C LEU A 48 -6.30 -2.19 9.60
N ILE A 49 -6.54 -3.49 9.47
CA ILE A 49 -6.55 -4.44 10.59
C ILE A 49 -5.65 -5.61 10.19
N CYS A 50 -4.70 -5.95 11.04
CA CYS A 50 -3.84 -7.12 10.86
C CYS A 50 -3.66 -7.80 12.21
N GLU A 51 -4.18 -9.00 12.34
CA GLU A 51 -4.24 -9.73 13.61
C GLU A 51 -4.95 -8.87 14.69
N GLU A 52 -4.24 -8.47 15.75
CA GLU A 52 -4.77 -7.63 16.83
C GLU A 52 -4.45 -6.13 16.62
N GLU A 53 -3.63 -5.80 15.64
CA GLU A 53 -3.25 -4.41 15.36
C GLU A 53 -4.28 -3.72 14.47
N VAL A 54 -4.79 -2.58 14.95
CA VAL A 54 -5.72 -1.70 14.23
C VAL A 54 -5.04 -0.37 13.99
N VAL A 55 -5.05 0.08 12.73
CA VAL A 55 -4.40 1.33 12.31
C VAL A 55 -5.41 2.24 11.64
N THR A 56 -5.48 3.49 12.07
CA THR A 56 -6.31 4.53 11.48
C THR A 56 -5.66 5.13 10.23
N TRP A 57 -6.44 5.86 9.41
CA TRP A 57 -5.90 6.55 8.24
C TRP A 57 -4.82 7.57 8.60
N LYS A 58 -4.98 8.28 9.72
CA LYS A 58 -3.99 9.22 10.24
C LYS A 58 -2.68 8.50 10.57
N GLU A 59 -2.74 7.44 11.38
CA GLU A 59 -1.57 6.67 11.80
C GLU A 59 -0.86 6.03 10.60
N LEU A 60 -1.63 5.46 9.65
CA LEU A 60 -1.07 4.87 8.44
C LEU A 60 -0.27 5.92 7.63
N ASN A 61 -0.86 7.10 7.43
CA ASN A 61 -0.21 8.19 6.72
C ASN A 61 1.05 8.71 7.44
N GLU A 62 0.99 8.85 8.77
CA GLU A 62 2.14 9.28 9.58
C GLU A 62 3.28 8.26 9.53
N ARG A 63 2.97 6.96 9.65
CA ARG A 63 3.96 5.88 9.51
C ARG A 63 4.60 5.91 8.12
N ALA A 64 3.81 6.03 7.06
CA ALA A 64 4.30 6.11 5.69
C ALA A 64 5.17 7.36 5.45
N ASN A 65 4.81 8.51 6.03
CA ASN A 65 5.62 9.74 5.93
C ASN A 65 7.00 9.57 6.58
N ARG A 66 7.07 8.94 7.76
CA ARG A 66 8.36 8.67 8.43
C ARG A 66 9.26 7.80 7.56
N ILE A 67 8.71 6.72 7.00
CA ILE A 67 9.47 5.82 6.11
C ILE A 67 9.87 6.54 4.82
N ALA A 68 8.98 7.32 4.20
CA ALA A 68 9.31 8.08 3.00
C ALA A 68 10.47 9.06 3.25
N ASN A 69 10.49 9.75 4.38
CA ASN A 69 11.59 10.63 4.75
C ASN A 69 12.90 9.86 4.93
N THR A 70 12.86 8.67 5.55
CA THR A 70 14.03 7.79 5.68
C THR A 70 14.54 7.33 4.32
N LEU A 71 13.65 6.85 3.44
CA LEU A 71 14.03 6.43 2.08
C LEU A 71 14.65 7.60 1.29
N LYS A 72 14.07 8.79 1.40
CA LYS A 72 14.61 10.01 0.80
C LYS A 72 16.00 10.35 1.33
N SER A 73 16.24 10.23 2.64
CA SER A 73 17.54 10.53 3.25
C SER A 73 18.65 9.57 2.80
N VAL A 74 18.31 8.35 2.39
CA VAL A 74 19.27 7.37 1.81
C VAL A 74 19.34 7.44 0.28
N GLY A 75 18.75 8.47 -0.34
CA GLY A 75 18.91 8.79 -1.75
C GLY A 75 17.88 8.17 -2.70
N ILE A 76 16.77 7.63 -2.17
CA ILE A 76 15.66 7.17 -3.04
C ILE A 76 14.91 8.37 -3.59
N SER A 77 14.67 8.35 -4.89
CA SER A 77 14.03 9.41 -5.67
C SER A 77 13.00 8.84 -6.65
N LYS A 78 12.28 9.74 -7.32
CA LYS A 78 11.29 9.36 -8.33
C LYS A 78 11.90 8.47 -9.42
N GLY A 79 11.22 7.39 -9.71
CA GLY A 79 11.63 6.41 -10.74
C GLY A 79 12.58 5.32 -10.22
N ASP A 80 13.15 5.47 -9.02
CA ASP A 80 13.96 4.41 -8.41
C ASP A 80 13.07 3.22 -8.01
N CYS A 81 13.64 2.01 -8.01
CA CYS A 81 12.97 0.83 -7.52
C CYS A 81 13.50 0.47 -6.12
N VAL A 82 12.57 0.09 -5.22
CA VAL A 82 12.85 -0.42 -3.88
C VAL A 82 12.26 -1.82 -3.77
N SER A 83 13.10 -2.83 -3.55
CA SER A 83 12.64 -4.21 -3.37
C SER A 83 12.04 -4.41 -1.99
N LEU A 84 10.79 -4.86 -1.94
CA LEU A 84 10.09 -5.21 -0.71
C LEU A 84 10.02 -6.72 -0.55
N PHE A 85 10.90 -7.26 0.29
CA PHE A 85 10.97 -8.68 0.65
C PHE A 85 10.50 -8.86 2.10
N MET A 86 9.19 -8.93 2.31
CA MET A 86 8.58 -9.09 3.63
C MET A 86 7.21 -9.75 3.54
N GLN A 87 6.78 -10.38 4.63
CA GLN A 87 5.45 -10.97 4.74
C GLN A 87 4.35 -9.91 4.72
N ASN A 88 3.11 -10.33 4.39
CA ASN A 88 1.93 -9.46 4.42
C ASN A 88 1.60 -9.07 5.86
N ARG A 89 1.87 -7.82 6.19
CA ARG A 89 1.66 -7.19 7.48
C ARG A 89 1.51 -5.68 7.30
N ILE A 90 1.18 -4.95 8.35
CA ILE A 90 0.96 -3.50 8.25
C ILE A 90 2.19 -2.78 7.68
N GLU A 91 3.39 -3.17 8.08
CA GLU A 91 4.63 -2.56 7.58
C GLU A 91 4.83 -2.74 6.09
N PHE A 92 4.37 -3.85 5.49
CA PHE A 92 4.40 -4.05 4.04
C PHE A 92 3.60 -2.97 3.31
N VAL A 93 2.37 -2.69 3.80
CA VAL A 93 1.51 -1.65 3.24
C VAL A 93 2.12 -0.27 3.46
N VAL A 94 2.65 0.00 4.67
CA VAL A 94 3.34 1.26 4.99
C VAL A 94 4.52 1.52 4.06
N GLN A 95 5.36 0.51 3.81
CA GLN A 95 6.51 0.60 2.91
C GLN A 95 6.08 0.88 1.45
N ALA A 96 5.06 0.18 0.96
CA ALA A 96 4.54 0.39 -0.39
C ALA A 96 4.00 1.82 -0.57
N ILE A 97 3.25 2.34 0.42
CA ILE A 97 2.75 3.72 0.42
C ILE A 97 3.92 4.71 0.45
N ALA A 98 4.90 4.49 1.34
CA ALA A 98 6.06 5.38 1.49
C ALA A 98 6.87 5.48 0.19
N THR A 99 7.11 4.34 -0.47
CA THR A 99 7.76 4.28 -1.77
C THR A 99 6.98 5.06 -2.82
N GLY A 100 5.66 4.86 -2.87
CA GLY A 100 4.78 5.60 -3.77
C GLY A 100 4.74 7.11 -3.52
N LYS A 101 4.87 7.57 -2.26
CA LYS A 101 4.96 9.00 -1.90
C LYS A 101 6.19 9.70 -2.53
N LEU A 102 7.25 8.97 -2.74
CA LEU A 102 8.45 9.46 -3.42
C LEU A 102 8.37 9.37 -4.95
N GLY A 103 7.29 8.81 -5.49
CA GLY A 103 7.19 8.48 -6.91
C GLY A 103 8.16 7.37 -7.33
N ALA A 104 8.63 6.58 -6.38
CA ALA A 104 9.45 5.41 -6.59
C ALA A 104 8.58 4.16 -6.81
N ILE A 105 9.17 3.08 -7.28
CA ILE A 105 8.50 1.82 -7.62
C ILE A 105 8.74 0.81 -6.50
N ALA A 106 7.68 0.24 -5.96
CA ALA A 106 7.78 -0.86 -4.99
C ALA A 106 7.85 -2.20 -5.75
N GLY A 107 9.02 -2.82 -5.76
CA GLY A 107 9.25 -4.16 -6.31
C GLY A 107 8.87 -5.22 -5.29
N LEU A 108 7.67 -5.80 -5.40
CA LEU A 108 7.17 -6.78 -4.45
C LEU A 108 7.79 -8.15 -4.71
N ILE A 109 8.55 -8.66 -3.74
CA ILE A 109 9.25 -9.95 -3.84
C ILE A 109 8.52 -11.01 -3.02
N ASN A 110 8.24 -12.16 -3.64
CA ASN A 110 7.60 -13.28 -2.94
C ASN A 110 8.54 -13.85 -1.87
N THR A 111 8.07 -13.88 -0.63
CA THR A 111 8.85 -14.36 0.54
C THR A 111 9.11 -15.87 0.55
N ASN A 112 8.43 -16.64 -0.30
CA ASN A 112 8.71 -18.08 -0.46
C ASN A 112 9.89 -18.37 -1.38
N LEU A 113 10.42 -17.36 -2.07
CA LEU A 113 11.60 -17.53 -2.92
C LEU A 113 12.86 -17.69 -2.09
N THR A 114 13.74 -18.61 -2.53
CA THR A 114 15.00 -18.91 -1.85
C THR A 114 16.16 -18.95 -2.84
N ARG A 115 17.38 -18.75 -2.31
CA ARG A 115 18.63 -18.93 -3.06
C ARG A 115 18.63 -18.21 -4.43
N GLN A 116 18.91 -18.94 -5.51
CA GLN A 116 19.04 -18.38 -6.86
C GLN A 116 17.77 -17.70 -7.38
N GLN A 117 16.60 -18.23 -7.05
CA GLN A 117 15.31 -17.63 -7.46
C GLN A 117 15.13 -16.25 -6.82
N LEU A 118 15.46 -16.12 -5.53
CA LEU A 118 15.38 -14.85 -4.82
C LEU A 118 16.37 -13.83 -5.40
N VAL A 119 17.63 -14.25 -5.60
CA VAL A 119 18.67 -13.40 -6.21
C VAL A 119 18.22 -12.93 -7.59
N HIS A 120 17.69 -13.84 -8.41
CA HIS A 120 17.20 -13.49 -9.74
C HIS A 120 16.05 -12.44 -9.68
N CYS A 121 15.06 -12.65 -8.82
CA CYS A 121 13.95 -11.70 -8.69
C CYS A 121 14.43 -10.32 -8.20
N ILE A 122 15.36 -10.28 -7.23
CA ILE A 122 15.92 -9.00 -6.76
C ILE A 122 16.72 -8.32 -7.88
N SER A 123 17.51 -9.08 -8.64
CA SER A 123 18.28 -8.50 -9.75
C SER A 123 17.41 -7.93 -10.87
N LEU A 124 16.25 -8.54 -11.14
CA LEU A 124 15.28 -8.04 -12.13
C LEU A 124 14.64 -6.70 -11.73
N THR A 125 14.55 -6.39 -10.45
CA THR A 125 14.00 -5.12 -10.00
C THR A 125 14.94 -3.94 -10.22
N GLU A 126 16.23 -4.20 -10.51
CA GLU A 126 17.28 -3.17 -10.60
C GLU A 126 17.24 -2.19 -9.42
N SER A 127 16.85 -2.70 -8.26
CA SER A 127 16.60 -1.87 -7.07
C SER A 127 17.92 -1.31 -6.54
N LYS A 128 17.89 -0.04 -6.16
CA LYS A 128 19.04 0.62 -5.50
C LYS A 128 19.18 0.23 -4.03
N LYS A 129 18.08 -0.23 -3.43
CA LYS A 129 17.98 -0.62 -2.02
C LYS A 129 17.01 -1.80 -1.85
#